data_3c7baa1210519d1f7f96e6fea09aab68
#
_entry.id   3c7baa1210519d1f7f96e6fea09aab68
#
_cell.length_a   1.000
_cell.length_b   1.000
_cell.length_c   1.000
_cell.angle_alpha   90.00
_cell.angle_beta   90.00
_cell.angle_gamma   90.00
#
_symmetry.space_group_name_H-M   'P 1'
#
loop_
_entity.id
_entity.type
_entity.pdbx_description
1 polymer ?
#
loop_
_entity_poly.entity_id
_entity_poly.type
_entity_poly.pdbx_seq_one_letter_code
_entity_poly.pdbx_strand_id
1 'polypeptide(L)'
;MITWNALSRKPCREVMDITSKRPSRRFGFSLIELLVVITVIGVLIALTVPAVQSAREGARRTQCQNNLHQLGVALEVHAEQFGHYPKDGDRGHGFGTYLLALLDQQPLYDKIDP
;
A
#
# COMPACT_ATOMS: atom_id res chain seq x y z
N MET A 1 -17.40 7.59 -89.52
CA MET A 1 -18.25 6.94 -88.51
C MET A 1 -17.39 5.87 -87.81
N ILE A 2 -16.86 6.16 -86.70
CA ILE A 2 -15.96 5.30 -85.97
C ILE A 2 -16.70 4.76 -84.71
N THR A 3 -17.04 3.50 -84.79
CA THR A 3 -17.71 2.79 -83.66
C THR A 3 -16.69 2.36 -82.67
N TRP A 4 -16.73 2.95 -81.51
CA TRP A 4 -15.97 2.52 -80.34
C TRP A 4 -16.70 1.33 -79.73
N ASN A 5 -16.19 0.14 -79.93
CA ASN A 5 -16.74 -1.05 -79.31
C ASN A 5 -15.82 -1.56 -78.24
N ALA A 6 -16.36 -1.49 -77.06
CA ALA A 6 -16.21 -2.39 -75.96
C ALA A 6 -14.79 -2.89 -75.60
N LEU A 7 -14.07 -2.08 -74.85
CA LEU A 7 -13.04 -2.60 -73.95
C LEU A 7 -13.75 -3.24 -72.71
N SER A 8 -13.90 -4.53 -72.79
CA SER A 8 -14.32 -5.40 -71.67
C SER A 8 -13.42 -5.17 -70.47
N ARG A 9 -13.90 -4.40 -69.50
CA ARG A 9 -13.28 -4.29 -68.19
C ARG A 9 -13.50 -5.60 -67.46
N LYS A 10 -12.49 -6.44 -67.40
CA LYS A 10 -12.44 -7.55 -66.44
C LYS A 10 -12.45 -6.97 -65.03
N PRO A 11 -13.35 -7.33 -64.16
CA PRO A 11 -13.29 -6.90 -62.76
C PRO A 11 -12.09 -7.57 -62.12
N CYS A 12 -11.15 -6.77 -61.62
CA CYS A 12 -10.11 -7.20 -60.67
C CYS A 12 -10.80 -7.61 -59.37
N ARG A 13 -11.32 -8.81 -59.34
CA ARG A 13 -11.88 -9.41 -58.13
C ARG A 13 -11.12 -10.67 -57.83
N GLU A 14 -9.85 -10.48 -57.61
CA GLU A 14 -9.04 -11.47 -56.91
C GLU A 14 -8.45 -10.76 -55.71
N VAL A 15 -9.37 -10.43 -54.77
CA VAL A 15 -8.97 -10.10 -53.44
C VAL A 15 -8.38 -11.38 -52.91
N MET A 16 -7.05 -11.42 -52.86
CA MET A 16 -6.29 -12.42 -52.12
C MET A 16 -6.85 -12.51 -50.70
N ASP A 17 -7.68 -13.50 -50.45
CA ASP A 17 -8.10 -13.87 -49.12
C ASP A 17 -6.88 -14.47 -48.38
N ILE A 18 -6.01 -13.57 -47.93
CA ILE A 18 -4.94 -13.91 -47.00
C ILE A 18 -5.56 -13.99 -45.60
N THR A 19 -6.52 -14.86 -45.43
CA THR A 19 -6.86 -15.35 -44.10
C THR A 19 -5.72 -16.26 -43.66
N SER A 20 -4.61 -15.63 -43.36
CA SER A 20 -3.53 -16.28 -42.62
C SER A 20 -4.09 -16.69 -41.26
N LYS A 21 -4.69 -17.86 -41.23
CA LYS A 21 -5.11 -18.56 -40.05
C LYS A 21 -3.83 -18.88 -39.27
N ARG A 22 -3.36 -17.92 -38.45
CA ARG A 22 -2.24 -18.14 -37.52
C ARG A 22 -2.66 -19.30 -36.66
N PRO A 23 -1.90 -20.40 -36.64
CA PRO A 23 -2.17 -21.47 -35.70
C PRO A 23 -2.00 -20.87 -34.32
N SER A 24 -3.09 -20.70 -33.58
CA SER A 24 -3.03 -20.39 -32.17
C SER A 24 -2.36 -21.57 -31.50
N ARG A 25 -1.08 -21.43 -31.16
CA ARG A 25 -0.38 -22.38 -30.29
C ARG A 25 -1.11 -22.37 -28.96
N ARG A 26 -2.05 -23.26 -28.80
CA ARG A 26 -2.63 -23.54 -27.49
C ARG A 26 -1.53 -24.23 -26.70
N PHE A 27 -0.85 -23.48 -25.85
CA PHE A 27 0.04 -24.04 -24.86
C PHE A 27 -0.84 -24.86 -23.91
N GLY A 28 -0.84 -26.19 -24.09
CA GLY A 28 -1.49 -27.08 -23.17
C GLY A 28 -0.74 -27.04 -21.84
N PHE A 29 -1.34 -26.42 -20.83
CA PHE A 29 -0.78 -26.42 -19.48
C PHE A 29 -0.94 -27.83 -18.91
N SER A 30 0.15 -28.43 -18.46
CA SER A 30 0.10 -29.76 -17.83
C SER A 30 -0.49 -29.63 -16.42
N LEU A 31 -1.34 -30.56 -16.03
CA LEU A 31 -1.94 -30.60 -14.70
C LEU A 31 -0.88 -30.65 -13.59
N ILE A 32 0.26 -31.30 -13.86
CA ILE A 32 1.38 -31.37 -12.94
C ILE A 32 2.09 -30.00 -12.77
N GLU A 33 2.19 -29.19 -13.82
CA GLU A 33 2.76 -27.84 -13.71
C GLU A 33 1.92 -26.95 -12.80
N LEU A 34 0.59 -27.02 -12.92
CA LEU A 34 -0.29 -26.29 -12.03
C LEU A 34 -0.17 -26.77 -10.58
N LEU A 35 -0.11 -28.08 -10.38
CA LEU A 35 -0.01 -28.66 -9.05
C LEU A 35 1.29 -28.26 -8.35
N VAL A 36 2.42 -28.28 -9.05
CA VAL A 36 3.71 -27.87 -8.48
C VAL A 36 3.69 -26.40 -8.11
N VAL A 37 3.12 -25.52 -8.94
CA VAL A 37 3.05 -24.08 -8.65
C VAL A 37 2.22 -23.81 -7.39
N ILE A 38 1.04 -24.40 -7.24
CA ILE A 38 0.22 -24.18 -6.05
C ILE A 38 0.86 -24.75 -4.78
N THR A 39 1.58 -25.85 -4.85
CA THR A 39 2.30 -26.40 -3.69
C THR A 39 3.44 -25.50 -3.25
N VAL A 40 4.23 -24.96 -4.18
CA VAL A 40 5.31 -24.03 -3.87
C VAL A 40 4.76 -22.74 -3.25
N ILE A 41 3.70 -22.17 -3.84
CA ILE A 41 3.05 -20.96 -3.27
C ILE A 41 2.51 -21.27 -1.87
N GLY A 42 1.88 -22.42 -1.67
CA GLY A 42 1.37 -22.83 -0.35
C GLY A 42 2.46 -22.89 0.71
N VAL A 43 3.61 -23.46 0.40
CA VAL A 43 4.76 -23.51 1.32
C VAL A 43 5.29 -22.10 1.65
N LEU A 44 5.43 -21.25 0.65
CA LEU A 44 5.91 -19.88 0.86
C LEU A 44 4.95 -19.08 1.76
N ILE A 45 3.64 -19.18 1.52
CA ILE A 45 2.64 -18.51 2.38
C ILE A 45 2.68 -19.06 3.80
N ALA A 46 2.80 -20.38 3.97
CA ALA A 46 2.85 -20.99 5.29
C ALA A 46 4.02 -20.49 6.15
N LEU A 47 5.15 -20.15 5.54
CA LEU A 47 6.31 -19.62 6.24
C LEU A 47 6.23 -18.11 6.44
N THR A 48 5.62 -17.37 5.53
CA THR A 48 5.56 -15.89 5.60
C THR A 48 4.54 -15.40 6.62
N VAL A 49 3.39 -16.07 6.76
CA VAL A 49 2.33 -15.63 7.68
C VAL A 49 2.82 -15.49 9.14
N PRO A 50 3.47 -16.50 9.77
CA PRO A 50 3.95 -16.36 11.14
C PRO A 50 5.07 -15.34 11.27
N ALA A 51 5.93 -15.20 10.27
CA ALA A 51 7.02 -14.22 10.27
C ALA A 51 6.49 -12.79 10.26
N VAL A 52 5.47 -12.49 9.46
CA VAL A 52 4.84 -11.17 9.42
C VAL A 52 4.15 -10.83 10.74
N GLN A 53 3.50 -11.79 11.39
CA GLN A 53 2.86 -11.56 12.69
C GLN A 53 3.90 -11.22 13.78
N SER A 54 5.00 -11.94 13.82
CA SER A 54 6.10 -11.67 14.73
C SER A 54 6.75 -10.29 14.50
N ALA A 55 6.99 -9.95 13.24
CA ALA A 55 7.52 -8.64 12.86
C ALA A 55 6.57 -7.50 13.26
N ARG A 56 5.27 -7.68 13.07
CA ARG A 56 4.24 -6.69 13.45
C ARG A 56 4.19 -6.47 14.96
N GLU A 57 4.30 -7.53 15.74
CA GLU A 57 4.36 -7.40 17.20
C GLU A 57 5.65 -6.69 17.66
N GLY A 58 6.80 -7.02 17.06
CA GLY A 58 8.04 -6.29 17.30
C GLY A 58 7.93 -4.80 16.99
N ALA A 59 7.30 -4.45 15.85
CA ALA A 59 7.07 -3.06 15.47
C ALA A 59 6.17 -2.32 16.48
N ARG A 60 5.11 -2.94 16.99
CA ARG A 60 4.25 -2.35 18.03
C ARG A 60 5.01 -2.08 19.32
N ARG A 61 5.88 -2.99 19.75
CA ARG A 61 6.72 -2.79 20.96
C ARG A 61 7.67 -1.62 20.78
N THR A 62 8.34 -1.54 19.62
CA THR A 62 9.25 -0.43 19.32
C THR A 62 8.51 0.91 19.30
N GLN A 63 7.32 0.94 18.71
CA GLN A 63 6.48 2.15 18.69
C GLN A 63 6.06 2.57 20.10
N CYS A 64 5.66 1.62 20.95
CA CYS A 64 5.32 1.89 22.35
C CYS A 64 6.51 2.46 23.12
N GLN A 65 7.71 1.87 22.96
CA GLN A 65 8.93 2.37 23.60
C GLN A 65 9.28 3.79 23.14
N ASN A 66 9.15 4.07 21.83
CA ASN A 66 9.39 5.42 21.28
C ASN A 66 8.38 6.44 21.84
N ASN A 67 7.10 6.07 21.94
CA ASN A 67 6.09 6.94 22.53
C ASN A 67 6.39 7.25 24.01
N LEU A 68 6.79 6.24 24.79
CA LEU A 68 7.19 6.43 26.19
C LEU A 68 8.43 7.31 26.31
N HIS A 69 9.41 7.14 25.43
CA HIS A 69 10.59 7.98 25.38
C HIS A 69 10.24 9.45 25.10
N GLN A 70 9.38 9.69 24.11
CA GLN A 70 8.91 11.05 23.78
C GLN A 70 8.16 11.67 24.96
N LEU A 71 7.31 10.92 25.65
CA LEU A 71 6.66 11.39 26.87
C LEU A 71 7.66 11.73 27.97
N GLY A 72 8.69 10.91 28.16
CA GLY A 72 9.76 11.18 29.13
C GLY A 72 10.50 12.48 28.82
N VAL A 73 10.89 12.69 27.57
CA VAL A 73 11.53 13.93 27.12
C VAL A 73 10.61 15.14 27.31
N ALA A 74 9.34 15.04 26.96
CA ALA A 74 8.38 16.13 27.17
C ALA A 74 8.20 16.48 28.66
N LEU A 75 8.22 15.50 29.55
CA LEU A 75 8.18 15.74 31.01
C LEU A 75 9.42 16.47 31.52
N GLU A 76 10.61 16.10 31.07
CA GLU A 76 11.85 16.80 31.44
C GLU A 76 11.87 18.22 30.93
N VAL A 77 11.48 18.46 29.66
CA VAL A 77 11.39 19.80 29.08
C VAL A 77 10.37 20.66 29.85
N HIS A 78 9.23 20.09 30.23
CA HIS A 78 8.26 20.79 31.07
C HIS A 78 8.86 21.19 32.43
N ALA A 79 9.56 20.25 33.07
CA ALA A 79 10.19 20.49 34.37
C ALA A 79 11.29 21.58 34.29
N GLU A 80 12.06 21.60 33.19
CA GLU A 80 13.05 22.66 32.95
C GLU A 80 12.41 24.04 32.72
N GLN A 81 11.30 24.11 32.00
CA GLN A 81 10.62 25.36 31.70
C GLN A 81 9.86 25.95 32.88
N PHE A 82 9.18 25.10 33.64
CA PHE A 82 8.28 25.53 34.72
C PHE A 82 8.82 25.28 36.14
N GLY A 83 9.96 24.61 36.27
CA GLY A 83 10.58 24.28 37.54
C GLY A 83 9.89 23.16 38.32
N HIS A 84 8.86 22.56 37.77
CA HIS A 84 8.13 21.44 38.39
C HIS A 84 7.51 20.52 37.33
N TYR A 85 7.27 19.29 37.68
CA TYR A 85 6.50 18.38 36.82
C TYR A 85 5.02 18.79 36.76
N PRO A 86 4.32 18.52 35.65
CA PRO A 86 2.91 18.84 35.50
C PRO A 86 2.07 18.12 36.55
N LYS A 87 1.19 18.86 37.22
CA LYS A 87 0.27 18.33 38.22
C LYS A 87 -0.98 17.77 37.56
N ASP A 88 -1.50 16.69 38.13
CA ASP A 88 -2.78 16.14 37.69
C ASP A 88 -3.95 16.93 38.30
N GLY A 89 -5.00 17.13 37.51
CA GLY A 89 -6.23 17.77 38.00
C GLY A 89 -6.24 19.29 38.08
N ASP A 90 -5.20 19.98 37.63
CA ASP A 90 -5.22 21.44 37.54
C ASP A 90 -6.18 21.86 36.41
N ARG A 91 -7.07 22.85 36.67
CA ARG A 91 -8.13 23.31 35.77
C ARG A 91 -9.04 22.21 35.22
N GLY A 92 -9.12 21.03 35.85
CA GLY A 92 -9.91 19.88 35.42
C GLY A 92 -9.31 19.08 34.28
N HIS A 93 -8.06 19.34 33.92
CA HIS A 93 -7.32 18.60 32.89
C HIS A 93 -6.29 17.66 33.50
N GLY A 94 -6.09 16.50 32.87
CA GLY A 94 -5.01 15.58 33.26
C GLY A 94 -3.65 16.10 32.83
N PHE A 95 -2.58 15.64 33.49
CA PHE A 95 -1.20 16.04 33.22
C PHE A 95 -0.79 15.95 31.74
N GLY A 96 -1.38 15.00 31.01
CA GLY A 96 -1.11 14.80 29.57
C GLY A 96 -1.46 16.00 28.71
N THR A 97 -2.44 16.82 29.12
CA THR A 97 -2.85 18.01 28.36
C THR A 97 -1.70 19.03 28.28
N TYR A 98 -0.95 19.21 29.36
CA TYR A 98 0.20 20.13 29.40
C TYR A 98 1.37 19.67 28.56
N LEU A 99 1.45 18.38 28.23
CA LEU A 99 2.50 17.83 27.39
C LEU A 99 2.16 17.89 25.90
N LEU A 100 0.90 18.15 25.51
CA LEU A 100 0.48 18.16 24.12
C LEU A 100 1.26 19.18 23.27
N ALA A 101 1.51 20.35 23.81
CA ALA A 101 2.30 21.39 23.13
C ALA A 101 3.75 20.94 22.89
N LEU A 102 4.32 20.16 23.81
CA LEU A 102 5.69 19.64 23.74
C LEU A 102 5.80 18.36 22.89
N LEU A 103 4.67 17.72 22.61
CA LEU A 103 4.56 16.53 21.73
C LEU A 103 4.16 16.90 20.30
N ASP A 104 4.31 18.16 19.90
CA ASP A 104 3.97 18.64 18.55
C ASP A 104 2.47 18.57 18.24
N GLN A 105 1.62 18.50 19.29
CA GLN A 105 0.16 18.44 19.19
C GLN A 105 -0.52 19.78 19.57
N GLN A 106 0.09 20.88 19.18
CA GLN A 106 -0.43 22.23 19.44
C GLN A 106 -1.89 22.42 18.99
N PRO A 107 -2.32 21.93 17.80
CA PRO A 107 -3.71 22.11 17.38
C PRO A 107 -4.72 21.36 18.26
N LEU A 108 -4.28 20.32 18.98
CA LEU A 108 -5.13 19.61 19.93
C LEU A 108 -5.17 20.34 21.27
N TYR A 109 -4.04 20.88 21.70
CA TYR A 109 -3.95 21.71 22.90
C TYR A 109 -4.89 22.92 22.81
N ASP A 110 -4.84 23.68 21.72
CA ASP A 110 -5.66 24.88 21.46
C ASP A 110 -7.19 24.60 21.44
N LYS A 111 -7.59 23.34 21.27
CA LYS A 111 -9.00 22.94 21.36
C LYS A 111 -9.48 22.63 22.78
N ILE A 112 -8.54 22.31 23.65
CA ILE A 112 -8.84 21.90 25.03
C ILE A 112 -8.72 23.10 25.97
N ASP A 113 -7.71 23.92 25.79
CA ASP A 113 -7.46 25.14 26.59
C ASP A 113 -7.21 26.33 25.61
N PRO A 114 -8.28 26.92 25.03
CA PRO A 114 -8.20 28.02 24.08
C PRO A 114 -7.80 29.35 24.71
#